data_61839be2f02386ec919ca01e1870df4a
#
_entry.id   61839be2f02386ec919ca01e1870df4a
#
_cell.length_a   1.000
_cell.length_b   1.000
_cell.length_c   1.000
_cell.angle_alpha   90.00
_cell.angle_beta   90.00
_cell.angle_gamma   90.00
#
_symmetry.space_group_name_H-M   'P 1'
#
loop_
_entity.id
_entity.type
_entity.pdbx_description
1 polymer ?
#
loop_
_entity_poly.entity_id
_entity_poly.type
_entity_poly.pdbx_seq_one_letter_code
_entity_poly.pdbx_strand_id
1 'polypeptide(L)'
;VTAHHRDDKIETFFINLLRGTRLKGLTSIALKSNNIIRPMINISKSQIMKYAKENDIYFRNDVSNFDNSILRNWIRNELIPEVENRFPGNLNNKITDLILEIEESTKEDTEIKKYIKYAPGYFEIPACLLKHKSSKTNYLLSIISQLVGQSGLQTSDIKNMFKALSSGKQVSYFENWIVSQQLGLLIFVNKEEWKFKQNTNSFGYFKFVTTEYSETRNNWSLALQNISNDQISFESVSPGDFIILDNKKQKVSEVLRSSGIQDALREVWPLVKKDDEVIWIPGLRKSDNVKVKEFESTKNINIITASIEKSTVGNF
;
A
#
# COMPACT_ATOMS: atom_id res chain seq x y z
N VAL A 1 -6.80 -13.79 29.83
CA VAL A 1 -6.06 -12.80 30.63
C VAL A 1 -4.73 -13.39 31.03
N THR A 2 -3.64 -12.58 31.00
CA THR A 2 -2.31 -12.99 31.45
C THR A 2 -1.74 -11.97 32.45
N ALA A 3 -0.84 -12.41 33.32
CA ALA A 3 -0.26 -11.62 34.39
C ALA A 3 1.02 -10.86 33.98
N HIS A 4 1.22 -10.57 32.69
CA HIS A 4 2.36 -9.75 32.26
C HIS A 4 2.29 -8.35 32.89
N HIS A 5 3.43 -7.86 33.34
CA HIS A 5 3.58 -6.57 34.00
C HIS A 5 4.59 -5.66 33.27
N ARG A 6 4.83 -4.45 33.78
CA ARG A 6 5.68 -3.45 33.13
C ARG A 6 7.11 -3.95 32.90
N ASP A 7 7.69 -4.67 33.87
CA ASP A 7 9.06 -5.16 33.76
C ASP A 7 9.17 -6.21 32.65
N ASP A 8 8.15 -7.05 32.42
CA ASP A 8 8.10 -7.97 31.27
C ASP A 8 8.11 -7.22 29.94
N LYS A 9 7.45 -6.05 29.89
CA LYS A 9 7.44 -5.20 28.71
C LYS A 9 8.85 -4.65 28.41
N ILE A 10 9.57 -4.23 29.45
CA ILE A 10 10.96 -3.74 29.35
C ILE A 10 11.91 -4.86 28.93
N GLU A 11 11.81 -6.03 29.54
CA GLU A 11 12.62 -7.20 29.16
C GLU A 11 12.42 -7.57 27.68
N THR A 12 11.17 -7.58 27.22
CA THR A 12 10.85 -7.85 25.81
C THR A 12 11.38 -6.77 24.89
N PHE A 13 11.39 -5.50 25.31
CA PHE A 13 12.03 -4.40 24.56
C PHE A 13 13.51 -4.71 24.35
N PHE A 14 14.26 -5.07 25.39
CA PHE A 14 15.68 -5.42 25.27
C PHE A 14 15.91 -6.65 24.40
N ILE A 15 15.10 -7.71 24.56
CA ILE A 15 15.19 -8.91 23.71
C ILE A 15 15.03 -8.54 22.22
N ASN A 16 14.04 -7.72 21.92
CA ASN A 16 13.76 -7.31 20.57
C ASN A 16 14.85 -6.39 20.01
N LEU A 17 15.35 -5.44 20.81
CA LEU A 17 16.46 -4.57 20.45
C LEU A 17 17.72 -5.37 20.09
N LEU A 18 18.10 -6.33 20.93
CA LEU A 18 19.27 -7.19 20.70
C LEU A 18 19.11 -8.10 19.47
N ARG A 19 17.88 -8.46 19.11
CA ARG A 19 17.57 -9.22 17.89
C ARG A 19 17.52 -8.38 16.61
N GLY A 20 17.63 -7.06 16.73
CA GLY A 20 17.63 -6.17 15.56
C GLY A 20 16.26 -5.97 14.94
N THR A 21 15.22 -5.73 15.75
CA THR A 21 13.87 -5.48 15.28
C THR A 21 13.67 -4.07 14.71
N ARG A 22 12.59 -3.85 13.96
CA ARG A 22 12.13 -2.53 13.53
C ARG A 22 11.32 -1.84 14.64
N LEU A 23 11.06 -0.53 14.52
CA LEU A 23 10.35 0.29 15.52
C LEU A 23 9.09 -0.38 16.08
N LYS A 24 8.27 -0.99 15.23
CA LYS A 24 7.06 -1.71 15.67
C LYS A 24 7.35 -2.87 16.62
N GLY A 25 8.48 -3.54 16.51
CA GLY A 25 8.86 -4.60 17.45
C GLY A 25 9.37 -4.06 18.79
N LEU A 26 9.85 -2.80 18.84
CA LEU A 26 10.26 -2.14 20.07
C LEU A 26 9.08 -1.70 20.95
N THR A 27 7.85 -1.64 20.42
CA THR A 27 6.66 -1.43 21.27
C THR A 27 6.42 -2.59 22.24
N SER A 28 7.13 -3.72 22.04
CA SER A 28 7.17 -4.84 22.97
C SER A 28 5.79 -5.50 23.17
N ILE A 29 5.29 -5.61 24.39
CA ILE A 29 4.05 -6.32 24.76
C ILE A 29 2.90 -5.31 24.83
N ALA A 30 1.86 -5.50 24.01
CA ALA A 30 0.66 -4.66 24.03
C ALA A 30 -0.31 -5.06 25.15
N LEU A 31 -1.09 -4.09 25.66
CA LEU A 31 -2.19 -4.32 26.62
C LEU A 31 -3.18 -5.37 26.10
N LYS A 32 -3.53 -5.29 24.82
CA LYS A 32 -4.44 -6.22 24.15
C LYS A 32 -3.83 -6.70 22.84
N SER A 33 -3.82 -8.01 22.64
CA SER A 33 -3.36 -8.63 21.39
C SER A 33 -4.19 -9.87 21.11
N ASN A 34 -4.91 -9.89 19.99
CA ASN A 34 -5.88 -10.93 19.67
C ASN A 34 -6.86 -11.17 20.85
N ASN A 35 -6.92 -12.40 21.37
CA ASN A 35 -7.79 -12.79 22.47
C ASN A 35 -7.12 -12.67 23.86
N ILE A 36 -5.95 -12.03 23.96
CA ILE A 36 -5.19 -11.90 25.20
C ILE A 36 -5.27 -10.47 25.70
N ILE A 37 -5.66 -10.29 26.97
CA ILE A 37 -5.63 -9.02 27.71
C ILE A 37 -4.63 -9.11 28.85
N ARG A 38 -3.86 -8.03 29.09
CA ARG A 38 -2.80 -7.94 30.10
C ARG A 38 -3.06 -6.76 31.04
N PRO A 39 -3.94 -6.90 32.04
CA PRO A 39 -4.37 -5.77 32.87
C PRO A 39 -3.23 -5.10 33.66
N MET A 40 -2.18 -5.86 34.03
CA MET A 40 -1.08 -5.37 34.84
C MET A 40 0.10 -4.82 34.02
N ILE A 41 -0.03 -4.67 32.69
CA ILE A 41 1.10 -4.32 31.80
C ILE A 41 1.77 -2.96 32.14
N ASN A 42 1.05 -2.07 32.82
CA ASN A 42 1.56 -0.77 33.25
C ASN A 42 1.96 -0.73 34.73
N ILE A 43 1.82 -1.85 35.46
CA ILE A 43 2.16 -1.96 36.89
C ILE A 43 3.53 -2.60 37.01
N SER A 44 4.43 -2.03 37.82
CA SER A 44 5.75 -2.61 38.06
C SER A 44 5.68 -3.84 38.94
N LYS A 45 6.67 -4.74 38.80
CA LYS A 45 6.81 -5.88 39.68
C LYS A 45 6.94 -5.46 41.15
N SER A 46 7.65 -4.39 41.43
CA SER A 46 7.79 -3.82 42.77
C SER A 46 6.46 -3.38 43.39
N GLN A 47 5.59 -2.77 42.61
CA GLN A 47 4.22 -2.41 43.05
C GLN A 47 3.37 -3.64 43.33
N ILE A 48 3.46 -4.67 42.46
CA ILE A 48 2.75 -5.93 42.65
C ILE A 48 3.22 -6.63 43.96
N MET A 49 4.53 -6.66 44.17
CA MET A 49 5.13 -7.25 45.39
C MET A 49 4.74 -6.50 46.67
N LYS A 50 4.72 -5.17 46.59
CA LYS A 50 4.26 -4.30 47.68
C LYS A 50 2.79 -4.60 48.02
N TYR A 51 1.91 -4.65 47.03
CA TYR A 51 0.51 -4.97 47.21
C TYR A 51 0.31 -6.36 47.82
N ALA A 52 1.04 -7.38 47.32
CA ALA A 52 0.96 -8.74 47.87
C ALA A 52 1.36 -8.80 49.35
N LYS A 53 2.41 -8.07 49.75
CA LYS A 53 2.86 -7.97 51.13
C LYS A 53 1.86 -7.24 52.03
N GLU A 54 1.27 -6.15 51.58
CA GLU A 54 0.29 -5.36 52.32
C GLU A 54 -1.05 -6.07 52.54
N ASN A 55 -1.37 -7.05 51.69
CA ASN A 55 -2.60 -7.84 51.75
C ASN A 55 -2.36 -9.34 52.17
N ASP A 56 -1.19 -9.66 52.66
CA ASP A 56 -0.83 -11.03 53.14
C ASP A 56 -1.05 -12.10 52.05
N ILE A 57 -0.85 -11.76 50.76
CA ILE A 57 -1.02 -12.71 49.66
C ILE A 57 0.21 -13.61 49.57
N TYR A 58 0.00 -14.92 49.82
CA TYR A 58 1.06 -15.89 49.67
C TYR A 58 1.40 -16.13 48.19
N PHE A 59 2.68 -16.14 47.86
CA PHE A 59 3.20 -16.47 46.52
C PHE A 59 4.48 -17.29 46.62
N ARG A 60 4.80 -18.07 45.58
CA ARG A 60 6.04 -18.82 45.46
C ARG A 60 6.94 -18.21 44.41
N ASN A 61 8.24 -18.19 44.70
CA ASN A 61 9.26 -17.86 43.72
C ASN A 61 9.65 -19.15 42.96
N ASP A 62 9.59 -19.08 41.65
CA ASP A 62 10.07 -20.16 40.78
C ASP A 62 11.60 -20.11 40.73
N VAL A 63 12.25 -21.22 41.02
CA VAL A 63 13.72 -21.37 41.04
C VAL A 63 14.30 -21.12 39.65
N SER A 64 13.57 -21.42 38.59
CA SER A 64 14.01 -21.17 37.22
C SER A 64 14.24 -19.67 36.89
N ASN A 65 13.71 -18.74 37.70
CA ASN A 65 13.96 -17.31 37.55
C ASN A 65 15.43 -16.88 37.78
N PHE A 66 16.21 -17.75 38.42
CA PHE A 66 17.64 -17.51 38.72
C PHE A 66 18.57 -18.13 37.67
N ASP A 67 18.04 -18.84 36.68
CA ASP A 67 18.84 -19.45 35.62
C ASP A 67 19.14 -18.40 34.54
N ASN A 68 20.34 -17.81 34.60
CA ASN A 68 20.80 -16.77 33.67
C ASN A 68 21.27 -17.34 32.31
N SER A 69 21.22 -18.66 32.10
CA SER A 69 21.36 -19.23 30.75
C SER A 69 20.17 -18.84 29.84
N ILE A 70 19.03 -18.49 30.45
CA ILE A 70 17.85 -17.99 29.77
C ILE A 70 18.03 -16.46 29.51
N LEU A 71 18.04 -16.04 28.27
CA LEU A 71 18.26 -14.65 27.86
C LEU A 71 17.39 -13.65 28.65
N ARG A 72 16.15 -13.97 28.91
CA ARG A 72 15.23 -13.10 29.63
C ARG A 72 15.65 -12.89 31.08
N ASN A 73 16.09 -13.96 31.74
CA ASN A 73 16.58 -13.90 33.11
C ASN A 73 17.90 -13.14 33.20
N TRP A 74 18.81 -13.38 32.26
CA TRP A 74 20.06 -12.61 32.18
C TRP A 74 19.79 -11.08 32.01
N ILE A 75 18.85 -10.69 31.14
CA ILE A 75 18.46 -9.29 30.99
C ILE A 75 17.94 -8.71 32.31
N ARG A 76 17.08 -9.45 33.01
CA ARG A 76 16.48 -9.05 34.31
C ARG A 76 17.50 -8.94 35.41
N ASN A 77 18.34 -10.00 35.56
CA ASN A 77 19.19 -10.17 36.72
C ASN A 77 20.57 -9.53 36.58
N GLU A 78 21.06 -9.32 35.34
CA GLU A 78 22.41 -8.79 35.08
C GLU A 78 22.39 -7.52 34.25
N LEU A 79 21.82 -7.56 33.03
CA LEU A 79 21.93 -6.44 32.09
C LEU A 79 21.28 -5.16 32.65
N ILE A 80 20.02 -5.21 33.04
CA ILE A 80 19.28 -4.04 33.55
C ILE A 80 19.94 -3.47 34.79
N PRO A 81 20.28 -4.27 35.83
CA PRO A 81 20.98 -3.76 37.01
C PRO A 81 22.36 -3.16 36.70
N GLU A 82 23.14 -3.77 35.80
CA GLU A 82 24.46 -3.23 35.42
C GLU A 82 24.36 -1.87 34.72
N VAL A 83 23.37 -1.73 33.80
CA VAL A 83 23.12 -0.43 33.14
C VAL A 83 22.64 0.61 34.14
N GLU A 84 21.74 0.27 35.06
CA GLU A 84 21.26 1.20 36.10
C GLU A 84 22.37 1.63 37.05
N ASN A 85 23.33 0.76 37.38
CA ASN A 85 24.48 1.07 38.20
C ASN A 85 25.44 2.04 37.52
N ARG A 86 25.68 1.86 36.21
CA ARG A 86 26.58 2.76 35.44
C ARG A 86 25.93 4.06 35.02
N PHE A 87 24.64 4.08 34.81
CA PHE A 87 23.86 5.21 34.36
C PHE A 87 22.66 5.44 35.29
N PRO A 88 22.91 5.96 36.52
CA PRO A 88 21.85 6.17 37.48
C PRO A 88 20.80 7.15 36.95
N GLY A 89 19.54 6.84 37.12
CA GLY A 89 18.45 7.71 36.69
C GLY A 89 17.23 7.01 36.15
N ASN A 90 16.87 5.86 36.76
CA ASN A 90 15.64 5.13 36.53
C ASN A 90 15.46 4.68 35.07
N LEU A 91 16.34 3.76 34.63
CA LEU A 91 16.33 3.17 33.29
C LEU A 91 14.94 2.68 32.91
N ASN A 92 14.24 2.01 33.83
CA ASN A 92 12.92 1.45 33.60
C ASN A 92 11.89 2.51 33.17
N ASN A 93 11.92 3.72 33.76
CA ASN A 93 11.04 4.80 33.33
C ASN A 93 11.43 5.34 31.95
N LYS A 94 12.74 5.57 31.72
CA LYS A 94 13.23 6.04 30.42
C LYS A 94 12.86 5.10 29.27
N ILE A 95 12.99 3.79 29.47
CA ILE A 95 12.57 2.77 28.47
C ILE A 95 11.05 2.75 28.34
N THR A 96 10.30 2.89 29.43
CA THR A 96 8.84 2.95 29.37
C THR A 96 8.37 4.16 28.55
N ASP A 97 8.96 5.35 28.81
CA ASP A 97 8.65 6.58 28.08
C ASP A 97 8.99 6.44 26.58
N LEU A 98 10.16 5.86 26.26
CA LEU A 98 10.53 5.58 24.89
C LEU A 98 9.55 4.61 24.19
N ILE A 99 9.13 3.55 24.89
CA ILE A 99 8.12 2.62 24.36
C ILE A 99 6.80 3.35 24.07
N LEU A 100 6.35 4.23 24.97
CA LEU A 100 5.14 5.02 24.79
C LEU A 100 5.26 5.98 23.60
N GLU A 101 6.40 6.65 23.44
CA GLU A 101 6.67 7.52 22.29
C GLU A 101 6.64 6.73 20.96
N ILE A 102 7.22 5.53 20.94
CA ILE A 102 7.17 4.64 19.78
C ILE A 102 5.74 4.17 19.54
N GLU A 103 4.98 3.80 20.57
CA GLU A 103 3.57 3.40 20.46
C GLU A 103 2.71 4.52 19.89
N GLU A 104 2.89 5.76 20.32
CA GLU A 104 2.18 6.92 19.78
C GLU A 104 2.55 7.18 18.34
N SER A 105 3.83 7.15 18.01
CA SER A 105 4.28 7.32 16.62
C SER A 105 3.73 6.22 15.70
N THR A 106 3.62 4.98 16.18
CA THR A 106 3.07 3.86 15.41
C THR A 106 1.54 3.85 15.33
N LYS A 107 0.82 4.49 16.27
CA LYS A 107 -0.64 4.69 16.19
C LYS A 107 -1.02 5.70 15.12
N GLU A 108 -0.31 6.81 15.02
CA GLU A 108 -0.48 7.77 13.90
C GLU A 108 -0.31 7.09 12.54
N ASP A 109 0.52 6.07 12.50
CA ASP A 109 0.82 5.28 11.30
C ASP A 109 -0.37 4.44 10.80
N THR A 110 -1.20 3.95 11.69
CA THR A 110 -2.40 3.18 11.32
C THR A 110 -3.46 4.08 10.67
N GLU A 111 -3.48 5.37 11.00
CA GLU A 111 -4.37 6.34 10.37
C GLU A 111 -3.96 6.70 8.94
N ILE A 112 -2.66 6.76 8.65
CA ILE A 112 -2.15 7.10 7.31
C ILE A 112 -2.62 6.09 6.26
N LYS A 113 -2.73 4.80 6.61
CA LYS A 113 -3.24 3.75 5.71
C LYS A 113 -4.65 4.02 5.19
N LYS A 114 -5.47 4.75 5.94
CA LYS A 114 -6.84 5.12 5.52
C LYS A 114 -6.85 6.10 4.33
N TYR A 115 -5.74 6.81 4.11
CA TYR A 115 -5.62 7.79 3.03
C TYR A 115 -4.95 7.21 1.78
N ILE A 116 -4.50 5.95 1.81
CA ILE A 116 -3.90 5.28 0.67
C ILE A 116 -5.00 4.54 -0.07
N LYS A 117 -5.27 4.96 -1.30
CA LYS A 117 -6.13 4.20 -2.19
C LYS A 117 -5.28 3.18 -2.93
N TYR A 118 -5.80 1.98 -3.05
CA TYR A 118 -5.09 0.84 -3.60
C TYR A 118 -5.97 0.05 -4.57
N ALA A 119 -5.39 -0.37 -5.69
CA ALA A 119 -5.96 -1.30 -6.64
C ALA A 119 -4.82 -2.16 -7.24
N PRO A 120 -5.08 -3.28 -7.91
CA PRO A 120 -4.04 -4.09 -8.55
C PRO A 120 -3.14 -3.24 -9.44
N GLY A 121 -1.83 -3.23 -9.15
CA GLY A 121 -0.86 -2.45 -9.90
C GLY A 121 -0.99 -0.92 -9.81
N TYR A 122 -1.75 -0.41 -8.85
CA TYR A 122 -2.00 1.02 -8.68
C TYR A 122 -2.19 1.40 -7.21
N PHE A 123 -1.59 2.50 -6.76
CA PHE A 123 -1.95 3.14 -5.49
C PHE A 123 -1.66 4.64 -5.50
N GLU A 124 -2.42 5.37 -4.67
CA GLU A 124 -2.30 6.81 -4.47
C GLU A 124 -1.95 7.12 -3.01
N ILE A 125 -1.05 8.11 -2.83
CA ILE A 125 -0.68 8.63 -1.51
C ILE A 125 -0.79 10.16 -1.55
N PRO A 126 -1.49 10.82 -0.60
CA PRO A 126 -1.46 12.26 -0.48
C PRO A 126 -0.04 12.78 -0.25
N ALA A 127 0.47 13.66 -1.13
CA ALA A 127 1.83 14.18 -1.07
C ALA A 127 2.10 15.00 0.22
N CYS A 128 1.05 15.56 0.83
CA CYS A 128 1.16 16.29 2.10
C CYS A 128 1.65 15.39 3.24
N LEU A 129 1.36 14.09 3.19
CA LEU A 129 1.84 13.12 4.20
C LEU A 129 3.37 12.97 4.17
N LEU A 130 4.04 13.36 3.08
CA LEU A 130 5.49 13.33 2.94
C LEU A 130 6.19 14.60 3.48
N LYS A 131 5.45 15.69 3.66
CA LYS A 131 6.02 16.99 4.05
C LYS A 131 6.30 17.11 5.55
N HIS A 132 5.79 16.22 6.40
CA HIS A 132 5.88 16.34 7.85
C HIS A 132 6.82 15.31 8.48
N LYS A 133 7.91 15.80 9.08
CA LYS A 133 8.89 15.17 10.00
C LYS A 133 9.50 13.80 9.55
N SER A 134 10.77 13.64 9.83
CA SER A 134 11.63 12.50 9.44
C SER A 134 11.07 11.09 9.77
N SER A 135 10.32 10.95 10.86
CA SER A 135 9.68 9.69 11.25
C SER A 135 8.54 9.28 10.30
N LYS A 136 7.68 10.24 9.90
CA LYS A 136 6.57 9.96 8.96
C LYS A 136 7.07 9.60 7.57
N THR A 137 8.17 10.22 7.12
CA THR A 137 8.79 9.89 5.84
C THR A 137 9.32 8.47 5.81
N ASN A 138 10.04 8.03 6.84
CA ASN A 138 10.56 6.66 6.91
C ASN A 138 9.45 5.61 6.98
N TYR A 139 8.35 5.93 7.64
CA TYR A 139 7.19 5.05 7.70
C TYR A 139 6.46 4.94 6.37
N LEU A 140 6.20 6.05 5.68
CA LEU A 140 5.66 6.05 4.32
C LEU A 140 6.56 5.27 3.37
N LEU A 141 7.88 5.44 3.48
CA LEU A 141 8.85 4.65 2.75
C LEU A 141 8.69 3.14 3.03
N SER A 142 8.41 2.77 4.28
CA SER A 142 8.15 1.37 4.66
C SER A 142 6.83 0.84 4.07
N ILE A 143 5.77 1.65 4.05
CA ILE A 143 4.49 1.28 3.42
C ILE A 143 4.67 1.14 1.91
N ILE A 144 5.32 2.10 1.26
CA ILE A 144 5.59 2.05 -0.18
C ILE A 144 6.39 0.79 -0.52
N SER A 145 7.45 0.47 0.25
CA SER A 145 8.23 -0.76 0.08
C SER A 145 7.40 -2.03 0.23
N GLN A 146 6.38 -2.03 1.11
CA GLN A 146 5.46 -3.17 1.27
C GLN A 146 4.46 -3.29 0.12
N LEU A 147 3.94 -2.16 -0.38
CA LEU A 147 2.95 -2.11 -1.46
C LEU A 147 3.57 -2.41 -2.83
N VAL A 148 4.78 -1.95 -3.04
CA VAL A 148 5.55 -2.18 -4.27
C VAL A 148 6.03 -3.64 -4.37
N GLY A 149 5.96 -4.39 -3.26
CA GLY A 149 6.31 -5.80 -3.20
C GLY A 149 7.80 -6.05 -2.94
N GLN A 150 8.17 -7.32 -2.84
CA GLN A 150 9.52 -7.78 -2.50
C GLN A 150 10.54 -7.62 -3.65
N SER A 151 10.34 -6.70 -4.56
CA SER A 151 11.15 -6.47 -5.76
C SER A 151 12.46 -5.70 -5.50
N GLY A 152 13.12 -5.93 -4.38
CA GLY A 152 14.46 -5.40 -4.16
C GLY A 152 14.60 -3.89 -3.93
N LEU A 153 13.50 -3.13 -3.86
CA LEU A 153 13.50 -1.69 -3.64
C LEU A 153 14.19 -1.30 -2.34
N GLN A 154 15.26 -0.55 -2.48
CA GLN A 154 15.96 0.03 -1.33
C GLN A 154 15.33 1.39 -0.95
N THR A 155 15.46 1.76 0.31
CA THR A 155 15.02 3.07 0.80
C THR A 155 15.69 4.23 0.03
N SER A 156 16.90 4.01 -0.51
CA SER A 156 17.63 4.93 -1.39
C SER A 156 16.87 5.25 -2.68
N ASP A 157 16.26 4.23 -3.31
CA ASP A 157 15.58 4.37 -4.60
C ASP A 157 14.32 5.23 -4.46
N ILE A 158 13.57 4.99 -3.40
CA ILE A 158 12.39 5.79 -3.06
C ILE A 158 12.78 7.24 -2.74
N LYS A 159 13.89 7.46 -2.00
CA LYS A 159 14.40 8.82 -1.72
C LYS A 159 14.83 9.54 -3.00
N ASN A 160 15.51 8.85 -3.92
CA ASN A 160 15.94 9.42 -5.20
C ASN A 160 14.74 9.78 -6.08
N MET A 161 13.72 8.95 -6.12
CA MET A 161 12.46 9.21 -6.79
C MET A 161 11.79 10.49 -6.25
N PHE A 162 11.64 10.62 -4.92
CA PHE A 162 11.08 11.83 -4.33
C PHE A 162 11.91 13.07 -4.61
N LYS A 163 13.23 12.97 -4.62
CA LYS A 163 14.12 14.06 -5.01
C LYS A 163 13.89 14.48 -6.46
N ALA A 164 13.72 13.52 -7.37
CA ALA A 164 13.43 13.80 -8.78
C ALA A 164 12.07 14.50 -8.95
N LEU A 165 11.01 14.03 -8.29
CA LEU A 165 9.70 14.66 -8.32
C LEU A 165 9.72 16.07 -7.69
N SER A 166 10.44 16.26 -6.59
CA SER A 166 10.60 17.56 -5.92
C SER A 166 11.39 18.57 -6.78
N SER A 167 12.22 18.11 -7.72
CA SER A 167 12.94 18.97 -8.67
C SER A 167 12.11 19.41 -9.89
N GLY A 168 10.80 19.14 -9.88
CA GLY A 168 9.85 19.56 -10.92
C GLY A 168 9.64 18.55 -12.05
N LYS A 169 10.18 17.33 -11.95
CA LYS A 169 9.83 16.25 -12.87
C LYS A 169 8.39 15.81 -12.64
N GLN A 170 7.59 15.73 -13.69
CA GLN A 170 6.20 15.29 -13.60
C GLN A 170 6.08 13.77 -13.37
N VAL A 171 7.03 13.00 -13.91
CA VAL A 171 7.05 11.54 -13.86
C VAL A 171 8.46 11.06 -13.51
N SER A 172 8.55 10.03 -12.70
CA SER A 172 9.79 9.29 -12.37
C SER A 172 9.57 7.80 -12.58
N TYR A 173 10.62 7.10 -12.98
CA TYR A 173 10.60 5.66 -13.25
C TYR A 173 11.58 4.96 -12.35
N PHE A 174 11.20 3.79 -11.85
CA PHE A 174 12.12 2.86 -11.20
C PHE A 174 11.61 1.43 -11.40
N GLU A 175 12.48 0.55 -11.91
CA GLU A 175 12.10 -0.80 -12.33
C GLU A 175 10.83 -0.79 -13.19
N ASN A 176 9.80 -1.53 -12.79
CA ASN A 176 8.51 -1.61 -13.47
C ASN A 176 7.49 -0.57 -12.98
N TRP A 177 7.89 0.38 -12.14
CA TRP A 177 7.00 1.39 -11.59
C TRP A 177 7.13 2.74 -12.28
N ILE A 178 6.00 3.35 -12.56
CA ILE A 178 5.86 4.75 -12.94
C ILE A 178 5.31 5.51 -11.75
N VAL A 179 5.91 6.64 -11.42
CA VAL A 179 5.43 7.50 -10.34
C VAL A 179 5.24 8.90 -10.85
N SER A 180 4.08 9.48 -10.60
CA SER A 180 3.80 10.89 -10.91
C SER A 180 3.30 11.63 -9.67
N GLN A 181 3.49 12.95 -9.68
CA GLN A 181 2.93 13.84 -8.67
C GLN A 181 1.95 14.80 -9.35
N GLN A 182 0.67 14.69 -9.02
CA GLN A 182 -0.38 15.50 -9.61
C GLN A 182 -1.49 15.79 -8.59
N LEU A 183 -2.01 17.04 -8.58
CA LEU A 183 -3.11 17.45 -7.70
C LEU A 183 -2.91 17.14 -6.21
N GLY A 184 -1.67 17.19 -5.73
CA GLY A 184 -1.36 16.88 -4.34
C GLY A 184 -1.29 15.40 -4.01
N LEU A 185 -1.37 14.51 -5.00
CA LEU A 185 -1.24 13.06 -4.87
C LEU A 185 0.07 12.58 -5.48
N LEU A 186 0.64 11.55 -4.89
CA LEU A 186 1.66 10.70 -5.49
C LEU A 186 0.97 9.44 -5.99
N ILE A 187 1.15 9.13 -7.25
CA ILE A 187 0.49 8.05 -7.95
C ILE A 187 1.54 7.07 -8.42
N PHE A 188 1.34 5.81 -8.07
CA PHE A 188 2.23 4.70 -8.37
C PHE A 188 1.51 3.71 -9.28
N VAL A 189 2.14 3.35 -10.39
CA VAL A 189 1.59 2.42 -11.37
C VAL A 189 2.64 1.37 -11.73
N ASN A 190 2.30 0.10 -11.61
CA ASN A 190 3.18 -1.01 -11.99
C ASN A 190 2.91 -1.44 -13.43
N LYS A 191 3.88 -1.24 -14.33
CA LYS A 191 3.74 -1.58 -15.77
C LYS A 191 3.41 -3.03 -16.03
N GLU A 192 3.94 -3.96 -15.22
CA GLU A 192 3.70 -5.40 -15.43
C GLU A 192 2.25 -5.79 -15.10
N GLU A 193 1.66 -5.15 -14.10
CA GLU A 193 0.25 -5.36 -13.77
C GLU A 193 -0.70 -4.71 -14.80
N TRP A 194 -0.21 -3.75 -15.57
CA TRP A 194 -0.95 -3.03 -16.61
C TRP A 194 -0.66 -3.59 -18.00
N LYS A 195 -0.61 -4.91 -18.11
CA LYS A 195 -0.61 -5.67 -19.36
C LYS A 195 -1.87 -6.51 -19.43
N PHE A 196 -2.35 -6.77 -20.65
CA PHE A 196 -3.53 -7.61 -20.83
C PHE A 196 -3.25 -9.05 -20.34
N LYS A 197 -4.08 -9.53 -19.43
CA LYS A 197 -4.01 -10.88 -18.87
C LYS A 197 -5.16 -11.71 -19.45
N GLN A 198 -4.90 -12.54 -20.43
CA GLN A 198 -5.91 -13.37 -21.11
C GLN A 198 -6.70 -14.26 -20.15
N ASN A 199 -6.02 -14.86 -19.15
CA ASN A 199 -6.67 -15.77 -18.19
C ASN A 199 -7.76 -15.11 -17.34
N THR A 200 -7.67 -13.80 -17.12
CA THR A 200 -8.61 -13.02 -16.29
C THR A 200 -9.38 -11.98 -17.08
N ASN A 201 -9.09 -11.81 -18.37
CA ASN A 201 -9.60 -10.73 -19.20
C ASN A 201 -9.45 -9.35 -18.52
N SER A 202 -8.29 -9.09 -17.94
CA SER A 202 -8.02 -7.89 -17.18
C SER A 202 -6.79 -7.12 -17.71
N PHE A 203 -6.77 -5.82 -17.46
CA PHE A 203 -5.69 -4.92 -17.80
C PHE A 203 -5.56 -3.87 -16.69
N GLY A 204 -4.57 -3.99 -15.82
CA GLY A 204 -4.52 -3.22 -14.59
C GLY A 204 -5.76 -3.47 -13.73
N TYR A 205 -6.48 -2.42 -13.38
CA TYR A 205 -7.77 -2.51 -12.67
C TYR A 205 -8.99 -2.58 -13.60
N PHE A 206 -8.80 -2.63 -14.92
CA PHE A 206 -9.88 -2.84 -15.88
C PHE A 206 -10.19 -4.33 -16.04
N LYS A 207 -11.46 -4.66 -16.05
CA LYS A 207 -11.97 -5.98 -16.38
C LYS A 207 -12.82 -5.89 -17.63
N PHE A 208 -12.56 -6.77 -18.59
CA PHE A 208 -13.25 -6.81 -19.86
C PHE A 208 -14.16 -8.04 -19.91
N VAL A 209 -15.41 -7.83 -20.34
CA VAL A 209 -16.40 -8.89 -20.52
C VAL A 209 -16.99 -8.77 -21.92
N THR A 210 -17.00 -9.87 -22.66
CA THR A 210 -17.66 -9.93 -23.97
C THR A 210 -19.05 -10.54 -23.81
N THR A 211 -20.05 -9.87 -24.35
CA THR A 211 -21.44 -10.32 -24.34
C THR A 211 -22.05 -10.17 -25.73
N GLU A 212 -23.03 -10.99 -26.06
CA GLU A 212 -23.74 -10.94 -27.36
C GLU A 212 -24.75 -9.78 -27.40
N TYR A 213 -25.14 -9.24 -26.25
CA TYR A 213 -26.13 -8.16 -26.16
C TYR A 213 -25.92 -7.28 -24.94
N SER A 214 -25.95 -5.95 -25.13
CA SER A 214 -26.02 -4.95 -24.05
C SER A 214 -26.71 -3.69 -24.55
N GLU A 215 -27.66 -3.17 -23.79
CA GLU A 215 -28.38 -1.90 -24.09
C GLU A 215 -27.55 -0.65 -23.82
N THR A 216 -26.39 -0.76 -23.20
CA THR A 216 -25.64 0.41 -22.71
C THR A 216 -24.76 1.05 -23.79
N ARG A 217 -25.20 2.19 -24.30
CA ARG A 217 -24.45 3.06 -25.23
C ARG A 217 -23.59 4.08 -24.48
N ASN A 218 -22.58 3.65 -23.74
CA ASN A 218 -21.67 4.55 -23.04
C ASN A 218 -20.20 4.29 -23.44
N ASN A 219 -19.27 5.11 -22.93
CA ASN A 219 -17.84 4.97 -23.23
C ASN A 219 -17.19 3.72 -22.58
N TRP A 220 -17.92 2.98 -21.77
CA TRP A 220 -17.48 1.76 -21.10
C TRP A 220 -17.85 0.48 -21.84
N SER A 221 -18.49 0.59 -23.00
CA SER A 221 -18.83 -0.56 -23.85
C SER A 221 -18.50 -0.26 -25.31
N LEU A 222 -18.00 -1.24 -26.04
CA LEU A 222 -17.73 -1.18 -27.49
C LEU A 222 -18.54 -2.26 -28.20
N ALA A 223 -19.38 -1.87 -29.15
CA ALA A 223 -20.10 -2.80 -30.02
C ALA A 223 -19.30 -2.98 -31.32
N LEU A 224 -19.00 -4.23 -31.65
CA LEU A 224 -18.28 -4.62 -32.85
C LEU A 224 -19.22 -5.45 -33.76
N GLN A 225 -19.52 -4.94 -34.92
CA GLN A 225 -20.32 -5.65 -35.90
C GLN A 225 -19.41 -6.31 -36.93
N ASN A 226 -19.58 -7.63 -37.13
CA ASN A 226 -18.78 -8.42 -38.08
C ASN A 226 -17.25 -8.40 -37.81
N ILE A 227 -16.85 -8.18 -36.57
CA ILE A 227 -15.45 -8.23 -36.12
C ILE A 227 -15.34 -9.36 -35.11
N SER A 228 -14.48 -10.34 -35.37
CA SER A 228 -14.17 -11.41 -34.42
C SER A 228 -13.18 -10.90 -33.33
N ASN A 229 -13.20 -11.54 -32.17
CA ASN A 229 -12.28 -11.19 -31.07
C ASN A 229 -10.80 -11.36 -31.47
N ASP A 230 -10.50 -12.21 -32.45
CA ASP A 230 -9.14 -12.47 -32.94
C ASP A 230 -8.58 -11.31 -33.78
N GLN A 231 -9.44 -10.38 -34.21
CA GLN A 231 -9.05 -9.20 -35.00
C GLN A 231 -8.76 -7.96 -34.14
N ILE A 232 -8.86 -8.10 -32.82
CA ILE A 232 -8.60 -7.02 -31.88
C ILE A 232 -7.47 -7.35 -30.92
N SER A 233 -6.69 -6.36 -30.56
CA SER A 233 -5.67 -6.47 -29.50
C SER A 233 -5.96 -5.48 -28.36
N PHE A 234 -5.52 -5.87 -27.16
CA PHE A 234 -5.52 -5.01 -25.98
C PHE A 234 -4.08 -4.64 -25.66
N GLU A 235 -3.76 -3.36 -25.77
CA GLU A 235 -2.38 -2.86 -25.63
C GLU A 235 -2.33 -1.63 -24.73
N SER A 236 -1.14 -1.36 -24.20
CA SER A 236 -0.83 -0.06 -23.58
C SER A 236 -0.61 1.00 -24.63
N VAL A 237 -0.74 2.27 -24.23
CA VAL A 237 -0.41 3.40 -25.09
C VAL A 237 1.03 3.35 -25.57
N SER A 238 1.21 3.54 -26.88
CA SER A 238 2.52 3.64 -27.53
C SER A 238 2.74 5.01 -28.18
N PRO A 239 3.98 5.48 -28.31
CA PRO A 239 4.28 6.70 -29.03
C PRO A 239 3.78 6.61 -30.48
N GLY A 240 2.98 7.58 -30.89
CA GLY A 240 2.41 7.62 -32.24
C GLY A 240 0.97 7.11 -32.34
N ASP A 241 0.41 6.50 -31.30
CA ASP A 241 -0.98 6.07 -31.29
C ASP A 241 -1.94 7.24 -31.54
N PHE A 242 -2.89 7.02 -32.45
CA PHE A 242 -3.94 7.98 -32.77
C PHE A 242 -5.30 7.30 -32.84
N ILE A 243 -6.34 8.07 -32.59
CA ILE A 243 -7.74 7.67 -32.74
C ILE A 243 -8.44 8.66 -33.70
N ILE A 244 -9.41 8.19 -34.45
CA ILE A 244 -10.22 9.07 -35.36
C ILE A 244 -11.44 9.53 -34.59
N LEU A 245 -11.53 10.83 -34.38
CA LEU A 245 -12.66 11.51 -33.72
C LEU A 245 -13.07 12.71 -34.57
N ASP A 246 -14.37 12.85 -34.84
CA ASP A 246 -14.93 13.89 -35.70
C ASP A 246 -14.23 13.97 -37.08
N ASN A 247 -13.95 12.80 -37.66
CA ASN A 247 -13.22 12.58 -38.92
C ASN A 247 -11.78 13.16 -38.93
N LYS A 248 -11.18 13.39 -37.75
CA LYS A 248 -9.81 13.86 -37.60
C LYS A 248 -8.97 12.89 -36.77
N LYS A 249 -7.70 12.74 -37.19
CA LYS A 249 -6.71 12.04 -36.39
C LYS A 249 -6.34 12.85 -35.15
N GLN A 250 -6.58 12.29 -33.96
CA GLN A 250 -6.17 12.88 -32.68
C GLN A 250 -5.19 11.94 -31.97
N LYS A 251 -4.12 12.50 -31.41
CA LYS A 251 -3.16 11.70 -30.63
C LYS A 251 -3.81 11.18 -29.36
N VAL A 252 -3.66 9.90 -29.09
CA VAL A 252 -4.19 9.27 -27.86
C VAL A 252 -3.69 9.97 -26.61
N SER A 253 -2.41 10.38 -26.58
CA SER A 253 -1.83 11.14 -25.46
C SER A 253 -2.54 12.47 -25.19
N GLU A 254 -3.04 13.14 -26.21
CA GLU A 254 -3.82 14.39 -26.08
C GLU A 254 -5.22 14.12 -25.56
N VAL A 255 -5.87 13.05 -26.04
CA VAL A 255 -7.18 12.63 -25.56
C VAL A 255 -7.13 12.25 -24.08
N LEU A 256 -6.12 11.48 -23.65
CA LEU A 256 -5.92 11.11 -22.24
C LEU A 256 -5.68 12.35 -21.37
N ARG A 257 -4.86 13.30 -21.84
CA ARG A 257 -4.58 14.54 -21.11
C ARG A 257 -5.82 15.41 -20.95
N SER A 258 -6.55 15.63 -22.03
CA SER A 258 -7.78 16.45 -22.02
C SER A 258 -8.92 15.82 -21.20
N SER A 259 -8.91 14.48 -21.06
CA SER A 259 -9.84 13.73 -20.23
C SER A 259 -9.44 13.69 -18.74
N GLY A 260 -8.35 14.38 -18.34
CA GLY A 260 -7.91 14.45 -16.95
C GLY A 260 -7.20 13.21 -16.43
N ILE A 261 -6.80 12.29 -17.31
CA ILE A 261 -6.05 11.10 -16.90
C ILE A 261 -4.68 11.49 -16.35
N GLN A 262 -4.33 10.94 -15.22
CA GLN A 262 -3.09 11.21 -14.49
C GLN A 262 -1.86 10.76 -15.28
N ASP A 263 -0.74 11.50 -15.14
CA ASP A 263 0.45 11.32 -15.96
C ASP A 263 1.00 9.89 -15.95
N ALA A 264 1.08 9.27 -14.77
CA ALA A 264 1.55 7.88 -14.65
C ALA A 264 0.63 6.87 -15.35
N LEU A 265 -0.68 7.13 -15.40
CA LEU A 265 -1.66 6.25 -16.04
C LEU A 265 -1.69 6.41 -17.54
N ARG A 266 -1.28 7.57 -18.10
CA ARG A 266 -1.33 7.81 -19.55
C ARG A 266 -0.46 6.85 -20.35
N GLU A 267 0.65 6.38 -19.77
CA GLU A 267 1.55 5.45 -20.46
C GLU A 267 1.05 4.00 -20.47
N VAL A 268 0.16 3.65 -19.54
CA VAL A 268 -0.32 2.29 -19.36
C VAL A 268 -1.83 2.14 -19.61
N TRP A 269 -2.53 3.22 -19.99
CA TRP A 269 -3.98 3.15 -20.23
C TRP A 269 -4.31 2.11 -21.30
N PRO A 270 -5.31 1.24 -21.07
CA PRO A 270 -5.66 0.22 -22.06
C PRO A 270 -6.23 0.85 -23.33
N LEU A 271 -5.79 0.35 -24.46
CA LEU A 271 -6.32 0.64 -25.78
C LEU A 271 -6.83 -0.63 -26.39
N VAL A 272 -7.93 -0.56 -27.13
CA VAL A 272 -8.38 -1.62 -28.01
C VAL A 272 -8.04 -1.20 -29.43
N LYS A 273 -7.25 -2.04 -30.10
CA LYS A 273 -6.79 -1.80 -31.47
C LYS A 273 -7.36 -2.86 -32.42
N LYS A 274 -7.53 -2.45 -33.66
CA LYS A 274 -7.79 -3.31 -34.81
C LYS A 274 -6.84 -2.92 -35.92
N ASP A 275 -6.08 -3.86 -36.47
CA ASP A 275 -5.11 -3.62 -37.54
C ASP A 275 -4.19 -2.42 -37.22
N ASP A 276 -3.64 -2.37 -35.99
CA ASP A 276 -2.80 -1.30 -35.42
C ASP A 276 -3.51 0.06 -35.25
N GLU A 277 -4.79 0.20 -35.62
CA GLU A 277 -5.56 1.41 -35.40
C GLU A 277 -6.30 1.37 -34.05
N VAL A 278 -6.22 2.47 -33.27
CA VAL A 278 -6.96 2.56 -32.00
C VAL A 278 -8.45 2.78 -32.28
N ILE A 279 -9.25 1.77 -31.95
CA ILE A 279 -10.69 1.83 -32.13
C ILE A 279 -11.46 2.21 -30.87
N TRP A 280 -10.86 2.01 -29.71
CA TRP A 280 -11.48 2.36 -28.43
C TRP A 280 -10.45 2.66 -27.34
N ILE A 281 -10.70 3.76 -26.62
CA ILE A 281 -10.04 4.12 -25.37
C ILE A 281 -11.07 3.89 -24.27
N PRO A 282 -11.03 2.76 -23.52
CA PRO A 282 -12.02 2.38 -22.53
C PRO A 282 -12.33 3.48 -21.53
N GLY A 283 -13.62 3.72 -21.29
CA GLY A 283 -14.12 4.77 -20.42
C GLY A 283 -14.09 6.19 -21.00
N LEU A 284 -13.39 6.42 -22.12
CA LEU A 284 -13.17 7.77 -22.64
C LEU A 284 -13.77 8.00 -24.03
N ARG A 285 -13.27 7.35 -25.08
CA ARG A 285 -13.63 7.64 -26.46
C ARG A 285 -13.65 6.38 -27.34
N LYS A 286 -14.50 6.40 -28.36
CA LYS A 286 -14.56 5.41 -29.45
C LYS A 286 -14.23 6.08 -30.77
N SER A 287 -13.50 5.39 -31.64
CA SER A 287 -13.23 5.87 -32.99
C SER A 287 -14.53 5.96 -33.78
N ASP A 288 -14.59 6.93 -34.67
CA ASP A 288 -15.73 7.08 -35.60
C ASP A 288 -15.86 5.87 -36.51
N ASN A 289 -14.77 5.18 -36.83
CA ASN A 289 -14.73 4.01 -37.68
C ASN A 289 -15.50 2.80 -37.09
N VAL A 290 -15.79 2.81 -35.80
CA VAL A 290 -16.52 1.73 -35.11
C VAL A 290 -17.85 2.20 -34.50
N LYS A 291 -18.26 3.44 -34.75
CA LYS A 291 -19.60 3.93 -34.37
C LYS A 291 -20.65 3.27 -35.26
N VAL A 292 -21.36 2.31 -34.73
CA VAL A 292 -22.51 1.70 -35.41
C VAL A 292 -23.61 2.76 -35.50
N LYS A 293 -23.88 3.25 -36.71
CA LYS A 293 -24.86 4.32 -36.95
C LYS A 293 -26.31 3.87 -36.75
N GLU A 294 -26.65 2.62 -37.11
CA GLU A 294 -27.95 2.01 -36.86
C GLU A 294 -27.80 0.49 -36.79
N PHE A 295 -28.54 -0.18 -35.88
CA PHE A 295 -28.57 -1.63 -35.80
C PHE A 295 -29.56 -2.15 -36.83
N GLU A 296 -29.13 -2.33 -38.06
CA GLU A 296 -30.01 -2.89 -39.11
C GLU A 296 -30.32 -4.37 -38.96
N SER A 297 -29.58 -5.12 -38.15
CA SER A 297 -29.91 -6.50 -37.77
C SER A 297 -29.15 -6.91 -36.50
N THR A 298 -29.84 -7.68 -35.63
CA THR A 298 -29.29 -8.20 -34.35
C THR A 298 -28.32 -9.39 -34.52
N LYS A 299 -27.88 -9.70 -35.71
CA LYS A 299 -27.00 -10.85 -36.00
C LYS A 299 -25.54 -10.41 -36.01
N ASN A 300 -24.68 -11.13 -35.27
CA ASN A 300 -23.21 -10.98 -35.20
C ASN A 300 -22.69 -9.68 -34.60
N ILE A 301 -23.27 -9.21 -33.48
CA ILE A 301 -22.73 -8.10 -32.72
C ILE A 301 -22.05 -8.65 -31.47
N ASN A 302 -20.74 -8.43 -31.32
CA ASN A 302 -19.99 -8.68 -30.10
C ASN A 302 -19.88 -7.36 -29.34
N ILE A 303 -20.26 -7.34 -28.07
CA ILE A 303 -20.12 -6.17 -27.21
C ILE A 303 -19.07 -6.46 -26.15
N ILE A 304 -18.03 -5.63 -26.15
CA ILE A 304 -17.01 -5.66 -25.11
C ILE A 304 -17.33 -4.57 -24.09
N THR A 305 -17.50 -4.94 -22.84
CA THR A 305 -17.72 -4.01 -21.74
C THR A 305 -16.48 -3.97 -20.86
N ALA A 306 -15.99 -2.77 -20.57
CA ALA A 306 -14.95 -2.53 -19.58
C ALA A 306 -15.60 -2.10 -18.25
N SER A 307 -15.12 -2.62 -17.15
CA SER A 307 -15.49 -2.18 -15.80
C SER A 307 -14.22 -1.96 -14.97
N ILE A 308 -14.31 -1.07 -13.98
CA ILE A 308 -13.22 -0.87 -13.01
C ILE A 308 -13.46 -1.81 -11.84
N GLU A 309 -12.49 -2.64 -11.55
CA GLU A 309 -12.52 -3.50 -10.36
C GLU A 309 -12.35 -2.62 -9.12
N LYS A 310 -13.43 -2.49 -8.34
CA LYS A 310 -13.39 -1.70 -7.10
C LYS A 310 -12.43 -2.37 -6.12
N SER A 311 -11.45 -1.61 -5.64
CA SER A 311 -10.56 -2.10 -4.60
C SER A 311 -11.35 -2.37 -3.32
N THR A 312 -10.98 -3.42 -2.61
CA THR A 312 -11.56 -3.82 -1.31
C THR A 312 -11.25 -2.85 -0.17
N VAL A 313 -10.55 -1.75 -0.42
CA VAL A 313 -10.16 -0.76 0.59
C VAL A 313 -10.38 0.65 0.05
N GLY A 314 -11.51 1.25 0.47
CA GLY A 314 -11.82 2.66 0.25
C GLY A 314 -12.67 2.94 -1.00
N ASN A 315 -13.80 3.58 -0.80
CA ASN A 315 -14.70 4.05 -1.86
C ASN A 315 -13.94 4.97 -2.84
N PHE A 316 -13.95 4.62 -4.13
CA PHE A 316 -13.70 5.57 -5.20
C PHE A 316 -14.91 6.45 -5.40
#